data_ac86f6d2a241ec16d46865762b54f61b
#
_entry.id   ac86f6d2a241ec16d46865762b54f61b
#
_cell.length_a   1.000
_cell.length_b   1.000
_cell.length_c   1.000
_cell.angle_alpha   90.00
_cell.angle_beta   90.00
_cell.angle_gamma   90.00
#
_symmetry.space_group_name_H-M   'P 1'
#
loop_
_entity.id
_entity.type
_entity.pdbx_description
1 polymer ?
#
loop_
_entity_poly.entity_id
_entity_poly.type
_entity_poly.pdbx_seq_one_letter_code
_entity_poly.pdbx_strand_id
1 'polypeptide(L)'
;MDKRPNILWLCTDQQRWDTIHALGNSFIDTPNLDRLCRQGVAFTNTYCQNPICTPSRASFLTGRYPSSINANINGACNLPEHCTLITKRLADAGYYCGLVGKLHITSAWNDYEPRMDDGYSYFCYNLASGHHLNSPGNPYVEWLNQKGVDWHDIFTSDEKHDYHWY
;
A
#
# COMPACT_ATOMS: atom_id res chain seq x y z
N MET A 1 -31.30 5.49 -6.77
CA MET A 1 -29.93 4.90 -6.84
C MET A 1 -28.97 5.93 -6.32
N ASP A 2 -28.11 5.54 -5.40
CA ASP A 2 -27.05 6.41 -4.86
C ASP A 2 -26.12 6.81 -6.02
N LYS A 3 -25.90 8.12 -6.22
CA LYS A 3 -25.07 8.64 -7.31
C LYS A 3 -23.59 8.78 -6.93
N ARG A 4 -23.18 8.22 -5.79
CA ARG A 4 -21.79 8.27 -5.36
C ARG A 4 -20.91 7.40 -6.28
N PRO A 5 -19.77 7.92 -6.77
CA PRO A 5 -18.88 7.17 -7.63
C PRO A 5 -18.15 6.07 -6.84
N ASN A 6 -17.79 4.98 -7.50
CA ASN A 6 -16.79 4.07 -6.98
C ASN A 6 -15.41 4.72 -7.00
N ILE A 7 -14.60 4.45 -5.99
CA ILE A 7 -13.25 5.00 -5.86
C ILE A 7 -12.27 3.83 -5.88
N LEU A 8 -11.35 3.83 -6.82
CA LEU A 8 -10.24 2.88 -6.88
C LEU A 8 -8.93 3.62 -6.64
N TRP A 9 -8.25 3.28 -5.55
CA TRP A 9 -6.92 3.79 -5.23
C TRP A 9 -5.88 2.72 -5.57
N LEU A 10 -5.05 2.99 -6.58
CA LEU A 10 -3.91 2.15 -6.95
C LEU A 10 -2.64 2.80 -6.41
N CYS A 11 -2.02 2.18 -5.43
CA CYS A 11 -0.80 2.68 -4.81
C CYS A 11 0.34 1.70 -5.06
N THR A 12 1.31 2.13 -5.83
CA THR A 12 2.56 1.38 -6.02
C THR A 12 3.48 1.58 -4.82
N ASP A 13 4.29 0.57 -4.49
CA ASP A 13 5.33 0.70 -3.47
C ASP A 13 6.66 1.07 -4.13
N GLN A 14 7.32 2.09 -3.60
CA GLN A 14 8.69 2.51 -3.98
C GLN A 14 8.89 2.80 -5.48
N GLN A 15 7.81 3.06 -6.23
CA GLN A 15 7.92 3.42 -7.64
C GLN A 15 8.46 4.84 -7.79
N ARG A 16 9.50 5.00 -8.60
CA ARG A 16 10.01 6.31 -8.99
C ARG A 16 9.06 6.96 -10.00
N TRP A 17 8.89 8.27 -9.90
CA TRP A 17 8.01 9.06 -10.78
C TRP A 17 8.42 8.98 -12.26
N ASP A 18 9.73 8.80 -12.53
CA ASP A 18 10.32 8.79 -13.86
C ASP A 18 10.32 7.39 -14.53
N THR A 19 9.57 6.43 -13.98
CA THR A 19 9.43 5.08 -14.54
C THR A 19 8.19 4.90 -15.42
N ILE A 20 7.49 5.98 -15.76
CA ILE A 20 6.30 5.94 -16.62
C ILE A 20 6.68 6.44 -18.02
N HIS A 21 6.44 5.61 -19.05
CA HIS A 21 6.82 5.91 -20.43
C HIS A 21 6.13 7.19 -20.94
N ALA A 22 4.85 7.35 -20.73
CA ALA A 22 4.11 8.56 -21.15
C ALA A 22 4.61 9.86 -20.50
N LEU A 23 5.40 9.77 -19.43
CA LEU A 23 6.00 10.92 -18.74
C LEU A 23 7.46 11.14 -19.10
N GLY A 24 7.96 10.47 -20.14
CA GLY A 24 9.29 10.70 -20.72
C GLY A 24 10.31 9.56 -20.54
N ASN A 25 9.92 8.43 -19.96
CA ASN A 25 10.81 7.28 -19.86
C ASN A 25 10.79 6.46 -21.15
N SER A 26 11.91 6.43 -21.88
CA SER A 26 12.02 5.65 -23.13
C SER A 26 12.53 4.22 -22.94
N PHE A 27 12.87 3.82 -21.71
CA PHE A 27 13.50 2.52 -21.43
C PHE A 27 12.51 1.48 -20.90
N ILE A 28 11.35 1.91 -20.43
CA ILE A 28 10.35 1.04 -19.78
C ILE A 28 9.00 1.22 -20.48
N ASP A 29 8.38 0.10 -20.85
CA ASP A 29 7.03 0.09 -21.39
C ASP A 29 6.00 0.02 -20.27
N THR A 30 5.13 1.03 -20.20
CA THR A 30 4.06 1.11 -19.18
C THR A 30 2.69 1.35 -19.82
N PRO A 31 2.20 0.47 -20.72
CA PRO A 31 1.06 0.76 -21.59
C PRO A 31 -0.23 1.08 -20.84
N ASN A 32 -0.44 0.46 -19.68
CA ASN A 32 -1.62 0.72 -18.85
C ASN A 32 -1.54 2.05 -18.09
N LEU A 33 -0.37 2.39 -17.53
CA LEU A 33 -0.14 3.69 -16.89
C LEU A 33 -0.18 4.81 -17.93
N ASP A 34 0.40 4.58 -19.11
CA ASP A 34 0.33 5.51 -20.23
C ASP A 34 -1.12 5.79 -20.66
N ARG A 35 -1.95 4.75 -20.68
CA ARG A 35 -3.38 4.92 -20.97
C ARG A 35 -4.06 5.77 -19.90
N LEU A 36 -3.77 5.55 -18.62
CA LEU A 36 -4.30 6.39 -17.53
C LEU A 36 -3.83 7.83 -17.66
N CYS A 37 -2.56 8.07 -17.99
CA CYS A 37 -2.04 9.42 -18.26
C CYS A 37 -2.76 10.11 -19.41
N ARG A 38 -3.05 9.38 -20.50
CA ARG A 38 -3.74 9.94 -21.68
C ARG A 38 -5.24 10.19 -21.46
N GLN A 39 -5.89 9.40 -20.61
CA GLN A 39 -7.34 9.46 -20.37
C GLN A 39 -7.71 10.28 -19.13
N GLY A 40 -6.75 10.59 -18.28
CA GLY A 40 -6.92 11.30 -17.02
C GLY A 40 -6.07 12.55 -16.92
N VAL A 41 -5.62 12.83 -15.70
CA VAL A 41 -4.72 13.95 -15.39
C VAL A 41 -3.46 13.39 -14.74
N ALA A 42 -2.29 13.72 -15.29
CA ALA A 42 -1.00 13.39 -14.72
C ALA A 42 -0.41 14.62 -14.01
N PHE A 43 -0.23 14.52 -12.70
CA PHE A 43 0.39 15.59 -11.90
C PHE A 43 1.91 15.36 -11.84
N THR A 44 2.66 16.06 -12.67
CA THR A 44 4.11 15.87 -12.81
C THR A 44 4.95 16.50 -11.70
N ASN A 45 4.37 17.42 -10.94
CA ASN A 45 5.03 18.12 -9.83
C ASN A 45 4.34 17.81 -8.48
N THR A 46 4.08 16.54 -8.22
CA THR A 46 3.51 16.08 -6.96
C THR A 46 4.62 15.50 -6.08
N TYR A 47 4.63 15.91 -4.82
CA TYR A 47 5.65 15.52 -3.85
C TYR A 47 5.01 14.81 -2.66
N CYS A 48 5.57 13.69 -2.26
CA CYS A 48 5.18 13.05 -1.01
C CYS A 48 5.79 13.81 0.20
N GLN A 49 5.12 13.75 1.33
CA GLN A 49 5.57 14.43 2.56
C GLN A 49 6.77 13.74 3.20
N ASN A 50 6.98 12.47 2.87
CA ASN A 50 8.12 11.67 3.32
C ASN A 50 8.29 10.46 2.37
N PRO A 51 9.51 10.13 1.91
CA PRO A 51 9.74 9.03 0.99
C PRO A 51 9.76 7.64 1.65
N ILE A 52 9.50 7.55 2.96
CA ILE A 52 9.50 6.31 3.72
C ILE A 52 8.07 5.78 3.87
N CYS A 53 7.89 4.44 3.89
CA CYS A 53 6.60 3.78 3.82
C CYS A 53 5.58 4.27 4.86
N THR A 54 5.81 4.05 6.15
CA THR A 54 4.85 4.40 7.21
C THR A 54 4.53 5.89 7.27
N PRO A 55 5.51 6.80 7.28
CA PRO A 55 5.24 8.24 7.24
C PRO A 55 4.43 8.67 6.02
N SER A 56 4.78 8.18 4.83
CA SER A 56 4.06 8.48 3.59
C SER A 56 2.62 8.00 3.64
N ARG A 57 2.41 6.73 4.04
CA ARG A 57 1.09 6.09 4.09
C ARG A 57 0.19 6.73 5.14
N ALA A 58 0.71 6.99 6.32
CA ALA A 58 -0.01 7.72 7.34
C ALA A 58 -0.40 9.13 6.85
N SER A 59 0.50 9.81 6.15
CA SER A 59 0.24 11.14 5.61
C SER A 59 -0.89 11.14 4.59
N PHE A 60 -0.83 10.33 3.55
CA PHE A 60 -1.87 10.37 2.52
C PHE A 60 -3.22 9.80 2.99
N LEU A 61 -3.23 8.86 3.95
CA LEU A 61 -4.46 8.33 4.50
C LEU A 61 -5.15 9.26 5.52
N THR A 62 -4.39 10.15 6.15
CA THR A 62 -4.93 11.12 7.12
C THR A 62 -5.08 12.53 6.57
N GLY A 63 -4.39 12.84 5.44
CA GLY A 63 -4.28 14.20 4.91
C GLY A 63 -3.44 15.13 5.79
N ARG A 64 -2.53 14.60 6.60
CA ARG A 64 -1.72 15.35 7.57
C ARG A 64 -0.22 15.14 7.35
N TYR A 65 0.59 16.09 7.77
CA TYR A 65 2.04 15.90 7.76
C TYR A 65 2.48 14.87 8.81
N PRO A 66 3.47 14.01 8.50
CA PRO A 66 3.92 12.96 9.40
C PRO A 66 4.31 13.45 10.79
N SER A 67 4.95 14.62 10.86
CA SER A 67 5.37 15.24 12.14
C SER A 67 4.19 15.62 13.04
N SER A 68 3.02 15.93 12.47
CA SER A 68 1.83 16.31 13.22
C SER A 68 1.02 15.13 13.77
N ILE A 69 1.36 13.92 13.34
CA ILE A 69 0.65 12.67 13.67
C ILE A 69 1.56 11.58 14.23
N ASN A 70 2.74 11.94 14.72
CA ASN A 70 3.74 11.03 15.28
C ASN A 70 4.16 9.89 14.33
N ALA A 71 4.12 10.12 13.02
CA ALA A 71 4.44 9.14 11.99
C ALA A 71 5.79 9.45 11.33
N ASN A 72 6.85 9.67 12.10
CA ASN A 72 8.14 10.11 11.58
C ASN A 72 9.10 8.96 11.27
N ILE A 73 8.84 7.76 11.80
CA ILE A 73 9.73 6.61 11.73
C ILE A 73 9.00 5.44 11.08
N ASN A 74 9.69 4.66 10.27
CA ASN A 74 9.12 3.49 9.62
C ASN A 74 8.74 2.42 10.65
N GLY A 75 7.52 1.90 10.55
CA GLY A 75 7.01 0.88 11.46
C GLY A 75 6.80 1.34 12.92
N ALA A 76 6.91 2.63 13.20
CA ALA A 76 6.73 3.17 14.54
C ALA A 76 5.78 4.37 14.51
N CYS A 77 4.52 4.12 14.22
CA CYS A 77 3.49 5.14 14.21
C CYS A 77 2.42 4.79 15.25
N ASN A 78 2.23 5.69 16.20
CA ASN A 78 1.07 5.73 17.08
C ASN A 78 0.24 6.93 16.68
N LEU A 79 -0.70 6.71 15.74
CA LEU A 79 -1.61 7.77 15.32
C LEU A 79 -2.40 8.28 16.54
N PRO A 80 -2.44 9.60 16.75
CA PRO A 80 -3.30 10.18 17.77
C PRO A 80 -4.78 9.79 17.56
N GLU A 81 -5.53 9.60 18.64
CA GLU A 81 -6.96 9.19 18.59
C GLU A 81 -7.83 10.10 17.70
N HIS A 82 -7.48 11.37 17.60
CA HIS A 82 -8.20 12.31 16.74
C HIS A 82 -7.86 12.18 15.24
N CYS A 83 -6.93 11.31 14.86
CA CYS A 83 -6.57 11.08 13.48
C CYS A 83 -7.47 10.01 12.88
N THR A 84 -8.34 10.44 11.99
CA THR A 84 -9.25 9.55 11.26
C THR A 84 -8.73 9.33 9.86
N LEU A 85 -8.65 8.08 9.42
CA LEU A 85 -8.28 7.74 8.05
C LEU A 85 -9.37 8.13 7.07
N ILE A 86 -9.00 8.47 5.84
CA ILE A 86 -9.97 8.75 4.76
C ILE A 86 -10.91 7.55 4.52
N THR A 87 -10.40 6.33 4.66
CA THR A 87 -11.17 5.10 4.50
C THR A 87 -12.25 4.95 5.57
N LYS A 88 -11.97 5.35 6.82
CA LYS A 88 -12.97 5.40 7.88
C LYS A 88 -14.06 6.45 7.57
N ARG A 89 -13.67 7.63 7.10
CA ARG A 89 -14.62 8.68 6.70
C ARG A 89 -15.53 8.23 5.55
N LEU A 90 -14.97 7.50 4.59
CA LEU A 90 -15.73 6.92 3.48
C LEU A 90 -16.70 5.83 3.99
N ALA A 91 -16.24 4.96 4.88
CA ALA A 91 -17.10 3.95 5.49
C ALA A 91 -18.26 4.57 6.26
N ASP A 92 -18.02 5.60 7.07
CA ASP A 92 -19.05 6.36 7.78
C ASP A 92 -20.03 7.06 6.83
N ALA A 93 -19.56 7.42 5.63
CA ALA A 93 -20.42 7.92 4.57
C ALA A 93 -21.16 6.81 3.78
N GLY A 94 -21.04 5.55 4.20
CA GLY A 94 -21.74 4.41 3.62
C GLY A 94 -21.05 3.74 2.43
N TYR A 95 -19.74 3.95 2.23
CA TYR A 95 -18.97 3.17 1.29
C TYR A 95 -18.56 1.83 1.89
N TYR A 96 -18.54 0.80 1.05
CA TYR A 96 -17.88 -0.47 1.38
C TYR A 96 -16.40 -0.34 1.01
N CYS A 97 -15.54 -0.22 2.01
CA CYS A 97 -14.10 -0.02 1.81
C CYS A 97 -13.35 -1.36 1.87
N GLY A 98 -12.47 -1.59 0.91
CA GLY A 98 -11.61 -2.77 0.85
C GLY A 98 -10.15 -2.41 0.72
N LEU A 99 -9.28 -3.17 1.38
CA LEU A 99 -7.83 -3.15 1.19
C LEU A 99 -7.39 -4.47 0.57
N VAL A 100 -6.54 -4.37 -0.46
CA VAL A 100 -5.75 -5.50 -0.97
C VAL A 100 -4.31 -5.05 -1.03
N GLY A 101 -3.43 -5.67 -0.26
CA GLY A 101 -2.01 -5.34 -0.18
C GLY A 101 -1.61 -4.62 1.10
N LYS A 102 -0.67 -3.69 0.99
CA LYS A 102 0.03 -3.07 2.12
C LYS A 102 -0.71 -1.87 2.70
N LEU A 103 -0.98 -1.88 3.99
CA LEU A 103 -1.43 -0.71 4.76
C LEU A 103 -0.23 0.03 5.38
N HIS A 104 0.46 -0.59 6.30
CA HIS A 104 1.74 -0.16 6.91
C HIS A 104 1.70 1.27 7.50
N ILE A 105 0.69 1.54 8.30
CA ILE A 105 0.55 2.81 9.05
C ILE A 105 0.91 2.66 10.52
N THR A 106 1.04 1.40 10.99
CA THR A 106 1.51 1.07 12.33
C THR A 106 2.69 0.11 12.25
N SER A 107 3.20 -0.37 13.38
CA SER A 107 4.23 -1.40 13.40
C SER A 107 3.69 -2.70 12.83
N ALA A 108 4.33 -3.21 11.80
CA ALA A 108 4.01 -4.50 11.20
C ALA A 108 5.10 -5.52 11.53
N TRP A 109 4.97 -6.14 12.70
CA TRP A 109 5.90 -7.15 13.15
C TRP A 109 5.41 -8.55 12.74
N ASN A 110 6.25 -9.36 12.13
CA ASN A 110 5.91 -10.70 11.62
C ASN A 110 4.68 -10.68 10.68
N ASP A 111 4.60 -9.73 9.76
CA ASP A 111 3.47 -9.50 8.84
C ASP A 111 2.12 -9.25 9.52
N TYR A 112 2.11 -9.01 10.80
CA TYR A 112 0.93 -8.61 11.52
C TYR A 112 0.98 -7.11 11.82
N GLU A 113 0.01 -6.39 11.28
CA GLU A 113 -0.22 -4.99 11.59
C GLU A 113 -1.48 -4.86 12.45
N PRO A 114 -1.37 -4.33 13.69
CA PRO A 114 -2.54 -4.13 14.53
C PRO A 114 -3.57 -3.24 13.83
N ARG A 115 -4.80 -3.74 13.71
CA ARG A 115 -5.91 -2.98 13.15
C ARG A 115 -6.33 -1.86 14.09
N MET A 116 -6.56 -0.70 13.50
CA MET A 116 -7.23 0.43 14.13
C MET A 116 -8.66 0.56 13.57
N ASP A 117 -9.41 1.57 13.95
CA ASP A 117 -10.69 1.90 13.31
C ASP A 117 -10.43 2.54 11.93
N ASP A 118 -10.01 1.70 10.99
CA ASP A 118 -9.56 2.07 9.65
C ASP A 118 -10.69 2.16 8.61
N GLY A 119 -11.87 1.65 8.93
CA GLY A 119 -13.04 1.67 8.06
C GLY A 119 -13.05 0.58 6.99
N TYR A 120 -12.06 -0.31 6.92
CA TYR A 120 -12.07 -1.39 5.93
C TYR A 120 -12.99 -2.53 6.35
N SER A 121 -13.98 -2.83 5.51
CA SER A 121 -14.87 -3.99 5.62
C SER A 121 -14.26 -5.25 5.00
N TYR A 122 -13.40 -5.11 3.98
CA TYR A 122 -12.61 -6.19 3.41
C TYR A 122 -11.13 -5.88 3.61
N PHE A 123 -10.37 -6.85 4.12
CA PHE A 123 -8.98 -6.64 4.49
C PHE A 123 -8.13 -7.84 4.10
N CYS A 124 -7.54 -7.77 2.90
CA CYS A 124 -6.60 -8.76 2.37
C CYS A 124 -5.18 -8.17 2.45
N TYR A 125 -4.60 -8.26 3.63
CA TYR A 125 -3.33 -7.61 3.94
C TYR A 125 -2.13 -8.42 3.47
N ASN A 126 -1.16 -7.72 2.86
CA ASN A 126 0.16 -8.25 2.56
C ASN A 126 1.17 -7.10 2.69
N LEU A 127 2.17 -7.24 3.56
CA LEU A 127 3.16 -6.19 3.82
C LEU A 127 4.11 -6.02 2.64
N ALA A 128 4.69 -7.11 2.17
CA ALA A 128 5.61 -7.14 1.03
C ALA A 128 5.68 -8.55 0.41
N SER A 129 5.91 -8.63 -0.89
CA SER A 129 6.22 -9.89 -1.55
C SER A 129 7.57 -10.41 -1.05
N GLY A 130 7.64 -11.67 -0.65
CA GLY A 130 8.87 -12.32 -0.19
C GLY A 130 9.20 -12.15 1.29
N HIS A 131 8.54 -11.25 2.01
CA HIS A 131 8.66 -11.18 3.46
C HIS A 131 7.70 -12.17 4.11
N HIS A 132 8.24 -13.02 4.99
CA HIS A 132 7.47 -13.94 5.83
C HIS A 132 6.43 -14.76 5.07
N LEU A 133 6.82 -15.30 3.89
CA LEU A 133 5.97 -16.19 3.11
C LEU A 133 5.52 -17.42 3.92
N ASN A 134 6.26 -17.76 4.98
CA ASN A 134 5.91 -18.80 5.95
C ASN A 134 4.92 -18.32 7.04
N SER A 135 4.54 -17.06 7.03
CA SER A 135 3.59 -16.55 8.04
C SER A 135 2.23 -17.19 7.85
N PRO A 136 1.63 -17.77 8.90
CA PRO A 136 0.27 -18.30 8.83
C PRO A 136 -0.71 -17.22 8.36
N GLY A 137 -1.51 -17.57 7.34
CA GLY A 137 -2.54 -16.65 6.84
C GLY A 137 -2.03 -15.57 5.89
N ASN A 138 -0.84 -15.75 5.27
CA ASN A 138 -0.40 -14.87 4.19
C ASN A 138 -1.32 -15.05 2.96
N PRO A 139 -2.14 -14.05 2.58
CA PRO A 139 -3.14 -14.22 1.52
C PRO A 139 -2.54 -14.51 0.14
N TYR A 140 -1.32 -14.05 -0.11
CA TYR A 140 -0.64 -14.33 -1.39
C TYR A 140 -0.21 -15.80 -1.48
N VAL A 141 0.33 -16.34 -0.40
CA VAL A 141 0.69 -17.77 -0.32
C VAL A 141 -0.56 -18.63 -0.40
N GLU A 142 -1.64 -18.28 0.29
CA GLU A 142 -2.92 -18.99 0.20
C GLU A 142 -3.46 -18.98 -1.23
N TRP A 143 -3.36 -17.86 -1.94
CA TRP A 143 -3.76 -17.77 -3.34
C TRP A 143 -2.89 -18.64 -4.25
N LEU A 144 -1.57 -18.67 -4.06
CA LEU A 144 -0.66 -19.55 -4.81
C LEU A 144 -1.03 -21.03 -4.58
N ASN A 145 -1.23 -21.41 -3.33
CA ASN A 145 -1.63 -22.78 -2.98
C ASN A 145 -2.95 -23.19 -3.65
N GLN A 146 -3.94 -22.29 -3.71
CA GLN A 146 -5.20 -22.50 -4.44
C GLN A 146 -5.00 -22.68 -5.94
N LYS A 147 -3.93 -22.13 -6.51
CA LYS A 147 -3.54 -22.31 -7.91
C LYS A 147 -2.67 -23.53 -8.15
N GLY A 148 -2.33 -24.30 -7.10
CA GLY A 148 -1.44 -25.43 -7.19
C GLY A 148 0.02 -25.05 -7.45
N VAL A 149 0.40 -23.82 -7.10
CA VAL A 149 1.77 -23.30 -7.27
C VAL A 149 2.46 -23.31 -5.91
N ASP A 150 3.60 -24.00 -5.82
CA ASP A 150 4.46 -23.90 -4.66
C ASP A 150 5.20 -22.56 -4.70
N TRP A 151 5.02 -21.73 -3.69
CA TRP A 151 5.70 -20.43 -3.62
C TRP A 151 7.24 -20.57 -3.55
N HIS A 152 7.77 -21.69 -3.06
CA HIS A 152 9.20 -21.98 -3.07
C HIS A 152 9.75 -22.02 -4.50
N ASP A 153 8.96 -22.48 -5.48
CA ASP A 153 9.38 -22.53 -6.89
C ASP A 153 9.49 -21.12 -7.51
N ILE A 154 8.75 -20.16 -6.96
CA ILE A 154 8.76 -18.76 -7.43
C ILE A 154 9.88 -17.95 -6.76
N PHE A 155 10.11 -18.18 -5.47
CA PHE A 155 11.07 -17.48 -4.65
C PHE A 155 12.22 -18.38 -4.25
N THR A 156 12.78 -19.13 -5.21
CA THR A 156 14.04 -19.84 -5.01
C THR A 156 15.16 -18.85 -4.78
N SER A 157 15.34 -18.47 -3.56
CA SER A 157 16.47 -17.66 -3.17
C SER A 157 17.64 -18.59 -2.86
N ASP A 158 18.61 -18.68 -3.76
CA ASP A 158 19.99 -19.00 -3.37
C ASP A 158 20.60 -17.88 -2.51
N GLU A 159 19.84 -16.85 -2.23
CA GLU A 159 20.24 -15.69 -1.47
C GLU A 159 19.53 -15.70 -0.11
N LYS A 160 20.26 -16.15 0.89
CA LYS A 160 19.98 -15.81 2.29
C LYS A 160 20.22 -14.31 2.48
N HIS A 161 19.41 -13.49 1.84
CA HIS A 161 19.36 -12.08 2.15
C HIS A 161 18.40 -11.90 3.33
N ASP A 162 18.98 -11.91 4.53
CA ASP A 162 18.37 -11.29 5.70
C ASP A 162 18.20 -9.79 5.37
N TYR A 163 17.09 -9.45 4.73
CA TYR A 163 16.69 -8.06 4.59
C TYR A 163 16.18 -7.57 5.95
N HIS A 164 17.11 -7.19 6.80
CA HIS A 164 16.77 -6.34 7.94
C HIS A 164 16.44 -4.93 7.40
N TRP A 165 15.18 -4.70 7.13
CA TRP A 165 14.67 -3.35 6.90
C TRP A 165 14.48 -2.68 8.28
N TYR A 166 15.40 -1.80 8.59
CA TYR A 166 15.30 -0.93 9.77
C TYR A 166 14.25 0.17 9.54
#